data_96d468e9644c1778f027f775d825bc05
#
_entry.id   96d468e9644c1778f027f775d825bc05
#
_cell.length_a   1.000
_cell.length_b   1.000
_cell.length_c   1.000
_cell.angle_alpha   90.00
_cell.angle_beta   90.00
_cell.angle_gamma   90.00
#
_symmetry.space_group_name_H-M   'P 1'
#
loop_
_entity.id
_entity.type
_entity.pdbx_description
1 polymer ?
#
loop_
_entity_poly.entity_id
_entity_poly.type
_entity_poly.pdbx_seq_one_letter_code
_entity_poly.pdbx_strand_id
1 'polypeptide(L)'
;MMSVVDILFLSVALAMDCFAVSIVSGVLLKKKVWGVMLWTAFLFGAFQATMPFLGWLATSSFRQYIEAYDHWIAFALLAYLGIGMIRESGKPEEDHKFNPRSLKTQLLQSVATSIDALAVGISMAMMGYERVEQLLFPLISIGIGSFVLSMVGFVLGIRFGHSIRKRLKPELLGGIILLIIGFKILLTHLMG
;
A
#
# COMPACT_ATOMS: atom_id res chain seq x y z
N MET A 1 0.05 -17.17 -19.85
CA MET A 1 0.00 -17.30 -18.38
C MET A 1 1.38 -17.03 -17.80
N MET A 2 1.45 -16.31 -16.69
CA MET A 2 2.71 -16.03 -16.00
C MET A 2 3.28 -17.30 -15.36
N SER A 3 4.60 -17.41 -15.27
CA SER A 3 5.23 -18.49 -14.51
C SER A 3 5.05 -18.29 -13.01
N VAL A 4 5.23 -19.33 -12.21
CA VAL A 4 5.18 -19.22 -10.73
C VAL A 4 6.20 -18.19 -10.22
N VAL A 5 7.37 -18.15 -10.85
CA VAL A 5 8.44 -17.21 -10.51
C VAL A 5 8.01 -15.76 -10.77
N ASP A 6 7.37 -15.49 -11.92
CA ASP A 6 6.87 -14.16 -12.27
C ASP A 6 5.81 -13.68 -11.26
N ILE A 7 4.91 -14.59 -10.85
CA ILE A 7 3.89 -14.28 -9.85
C ILE A 7 4.51 -13.95 -8.49
N LEU A 8 5.54 -14.67 -8.06
CA LEU A 8 6.24 -14.37 -6.81
C LEU A 8 6.96 -13.02 -6.87
N PHE A 9 7.64 -12.71 -7.98
CA PHE A 9 8.26 -11.39 -8.19
C PHE A 9 7.22 -10.27 -8.18
N LEU A 10 6.11 -10.47 -8.88
CA LEU A 10 4.99 -9.52 -8.88
C LEU A 10 4.42 -9.31 -7.47
N SER A 11 4.25 -10.39 -6.71
CA SER A 11 3.77 -10.31 -5.31
C SER A 11 4.70 -9.49 -4.43
N VAL A 12 6.01 -9.68 -4.57
CA VAL A 12 7.00 -8.88 -3.83
C VAL A 12 6.97 -7.43 -4.29
N ALA A 13 6.89 -7.17 -5.58
CA ALA A 13 6.85 -5.82 -6.13
C ALA A 13 5.64 -5.03 -5.60
N LEU A 14 4.45 -5.61 -5.67
CA LEU A 14 3.22 -5.00 -5.16
C LEU A 14 3.24 -4.81 -3.63
N ALA A 15 3.86 -5.73 -2.91
CA ALA A 15 3.96 -5.66 -1.46
C ALA A 15 4.94 -4.57 -0.95
N MET A 16 5.79 -4.00 -1.82
CA MET A 16 6.77 -2.99 -1.43
C MET A 16 6.11 -1.69 -0.94
N ASP A 17 4.96 -1.30 -1.50
CA ASP A 17 4.23 -0.11 -1.05
C ASP A 17 3.66 -0.33 0.35
N CYS A 18 3.06 -1.50 0.61
CA CYS A 18 2.60 -1.90 1.93
C CYS A 18 3.75 -1.95 2.94
N PHE A 19 4.92 -2.47 2.53
CA PHE A 19 6.13 -2.52 3.34
C PHE A 19 6.60 -1.12 3.74
N ALA A 20 6.72 -0.20 2.77
CA ALA A 20 7.16 1.18 3.02
C ALA A 20 6.22 1.91 3.99
N VAL A 21 4.91 1.83 3.77
CA VAL A 21 3.89 2.44 4.64
C VAL A 21 3.90 1.80 6.03
N SER A 22 4.14 0.48 6.12
CA SER A 22 4.25 -0.24 7.40
C SER A 22 5.48 0.19 8.20
N ILE A 23 6.62 0.47 7.55
CA ILE A 23 7.80 1.02 8.23
C ILE A 23 7.44 2.36 8.89
N VAL A 24 6.84 3.27 8.14
CA VAL A 24 6.42 4.59 8.65
C VAL A 24 5.46 4.45 9.83
N SER A 25 4.41 3.63 9.66
CA SER A 25 3.44 3.35 10.72
C SER A 25 4.09 2.71 11.96
N GLY A 26 5.09 1.84 11.77
CA GLY A 26 5.88 1.23 12.83
C GLY A 26 6.70 2.25 13.62
N VAL A 27 7.34 3.20 12.93
CA VAL A 27 8.07 4.32 13.56
C VAL A 27 7.14 5.15 14.46
N LEU A 28 5.91 5.40 14.02
CA LEU A 28 4.91 6.19 14.74
C LEU A 28 4.29 5.43 15.93
N LEU A 29 4.13 4.11 15.83
CA LEU A 29 3.57 3.28 16.92
C LEU A 29 4.45 3.26 18.17
N LYS A 30 5.75 3.53 18.07
CA LYS A 30 6.72 3.60 19.17
C LYS A 30 6.96 2.29 19.93
N LYS A 31 6.02 1.36 19.93
CA LYS A 31 6.10 0.07 20.59
C LYS A 31 5.28 -0.97 19.84
N LYS A 32 5.61 -2.24 20.05
CA LYS A 32 4.87 -3.34 19.44
C LYS A 32 3.45 -3.39 20.00
N VAL A 33 2.47 -3.09 19.16
CA VAL A 33 1.04 -3.25 19.44
C VAL A 33 0.52 -4.30 18.46
N TRP A 34 0.67 -5.57 18.85
CA TRP A 34 0.41 -6.71 17.97
C TRP A 34 -0.98 -6.66 17.32
N GLY A 35 -2.02 -6.26 18.07
CA GLY A 35 -3.37 -6.16 17.52
C GLY A 35 -3.46 -5.16 16.35
N VAL A 36 -2.83 -3.99 16.48
CA VAL A 36 -2.81 -2.99 15.40
C VAL A 36 -1.98 -3.47 14.22
N MET A 37 -0.81 -4.05 14.47
CA MET A 37 0.10 -4.54 13.43
C MET A 37 -0.55 -5.66 12.61
N LEU A 38 -1.11 -6.67 13.29
CA LEU A 38 -1.75 -7.81 12.63
C LEU A 38 -2.99 -7.38 11.84
N TRP A 39 -3.81 -6.51 12.43
CA TRP A 39 -5.00 -6.02 11.76
C TRP A 39 -4.67 -5.17 10.52
N THR A 40 -3.70 -4.25 10.62
CA THR A 40 -3.28 -3.44 9.48
C THR A 40 -2.63 -4.30 8.39
N ALA A 41 -1.74 -5.24 8.77
CA ALA A 41 -1.14 -6.15 7.80
C ALA A 41 -2.19 -7.04 7.12
N PHE A 42 -3.21 -7.49 7.87
CA PHE A 42 -4.34 -8.23 7.31
C PHE A 42 -5.13 -7.37 6.31
N LEU A 43 -5.43 -6.12 6.65
CA LEU A 43 -6.09 -5.20 5.71
C LEU A 43 -5.25 -5.01 4.44
N PHE A 44 -3.95 -4.78 4.55
CA PHE A 44 -3.07 -4.65 3.39
C PHE A 44 -3.13 -5.91 2.52
N GLY A 45 -2.97 -7.10 3.11
CA GLY A 45 -3.06 -8.36 2.37
C GLY A 45 -4.43 -8.58 1.73
N ALA A 46 -5.51 -8.28 2.45
CA ALA A 46 -6.87 -8.44 1.95
C ALA A 46 -7.17 -7.50 0.77
N PHE A 47 -6.82 -6.21 0.88
CA PHE A 47 -7.01 -5.26 -0.20
C PHE A 47 -6.13 -5.58 -1.40
N GLN A 48 -4.86 -5.97 -1.18
CA GLN A 48 -3.93 -6.37 -2.23
C GLN A 48 -4.37 -7.63 -2.98
N ALA A 49 -5.08 -8.56 -2.32
CA ALA A 49 -5.66 -9.73 -2.99
C ALA A 49 -7.00 -9.39 -3.68
N THR A 50 -7.81 -8.51 -3.08
CA THR A 50 -9.14 -8.20 -3.59
C THR A 50 -9.10 -7.26 -4.79
N MET A 51 -8.18 -6.29 -4.81
CA MET A 51 -8.09 -5.30 -5.90
C MET A 51 -7.78 -5.93 -7.27
N PRO A 52 -6.81 -6.88 -7.42
CA PRO A 52 -6.62 -7.54 -8.71
C PRO A 52 -7.85 -8.36 -9.14
N PHE A 53 -8.55 -8.97 -8.19
CA PHE A 53 -9.80 -9.67 -8.50
C PHE A 53 -10.86 -8.71 -9.04
N LEU A 54 -11.02 -7.52 -8.43
CA LEU A 54 -11.93 -6.49 -8.91
C LEU A 54 -11.50 -5.94 -10.28
N GLY A 55 -10.22 -5.72 -10.49
CA GLY A 55 -9.68 -5.28 -11.78
C GLY A 55 -9.94 -6.30 -12.89
N TRP A 56 -9.73 -7.59 -12.61
CA TRP A 56 -10.05 -8.67 -13.53
C TRP A 56 -11.54 -8.73 -13.86
N LEU A 57 -12.41 -8.63 -12.85
CA LEU A 57 -13.87 -8.65 -13.02
C LEU A 57 -14.36 -7.43 -13.81
N ALA A 58 -13.77 -6.26 -13.59
CA ALA A 58 -14.15 -5.02 -14.24
C ALA A 58 -13.69 -4.91 -15.71
N THR A 59 -12.77 -5.77 -16.15
CA THR A 59 -12.19 -5.70 -17.51
C THR A 59 -13.22 -5.80 -18.62
N SER A 60 -14.32 -6.52 -18.40
CA SER A 60 -15.38 -6.69 -19.40
C SER A 60 -16.25 -5.45 -19.63
N SER A 61 -16.30 -4.50 -18.66
CA SER A 61 -17.27 -3.42 -18.67
C SER A 61 -16.70 -2.00 -18.49
N PHE A 62 -15.55 -1.84 -17.80
CA PHE A 62 -15.08 -0.52 -17.33
C PHE A 62 -13.60 -0.23 -17.59
N ARG A 63 -12.91 -1.02 -18.39
CA ARG A 63 -11.47 -0.96 -18.61
C ARG A 63 -10.92 0.45 -18.84
N GLN A 64 -11.48 1.18 -19.82
CA GLN A 64 -10.98 2.50 -20.21
C GLN A 64 -11.07 3.55 -19.10
N TYR A 65 -12.09 3.46 -18.24
CA TYR A 65 -12.30 4.41 -17.15
C TYR A 65 -11.36 4.12 -15.97
N ILE A 66 -11.10 2.86 -15.67
CA ILE A 66 -10.23 2.49 -14.54
C ILE A 66 -8.79 2.85 -14.87
N GLU A 67 -8.27 2.47 -16.03
CA GLU A 67 -6.91 2.77 -16.47
C GLU A 67 -6.64 4.29 -16.55
N ALA A 68 -7.67 5.11 -16.80
CA ALA A 68 -7.52 6.57 -16.92
C ALA A 68 -7.44 7.29 -15.56
N TYR A 69 -8.04 6.75 -14.50
CA TYR A 69 -8.21 7.47 -13.24
C TYR A 69 -7.53 6.83 -12.02
N ASP A 70 -7.09 5.57 -12.09
CA ASP A 70 -6.49 4.84 -10.95
C ASP A 70 -5.27 5.58 -10.37
N HIS A 71 -4.38 6.09 -11.22
CA HIS A 71 -3.17 6.83 -10.84
C HIS A 71 -3.49 8.17 -10.16
N TRP A 72 -4.54 8.86 -10.63
CA TRP A 72 -4.99 10.11 -10.02
C TRP A 72 -5.59 9.88 -8.64
N ILE A 73 -6.35 8.79 -8.47
CA ILE A 73 -6.94 8.41 -7.19
C ILE A 73 -5.84 8.00 -6.20
N ALA A 74 -4.88 7.17 -6.64
CA ALA A 74 -3.73 6.77 -5.84
C ALA A 74 -2.92 8.00 -5.39
N PHE A 75 -2.58 8.89 -6.32
CA PHE A 75 -1.87 10.12 -6.02
C PHE A 75 -2.64 11.00 -5.03
N ALA A 76 -3.93 11.22 -5.24
CA ALA A 76 -4.75 12.05 -4.36
C ALA A 76 -4.81 11.50 -2.94
N LEU A 77 -4.96 10.17 -2.77
CA LEU A 77 -4.97 9.52 -1.46
C LEU A 77 -3.61 9.61 -0.75
N LEU A 78 -2.52 9.30 -1.47
CA LEU A 78 -1.16 9.38 -0.92
C LEU A 78 -0.76 10.82 -0.60
N ALA A 79 -1.14 11.77 -1.46
CA ALA A 79 -0.92 13.19 -1.22
C ALA A 79 -1.72 13.68 -0.01
N TYR A 80 -2.98 13.28 0.13
CA TYR A 80 -3.80 13.62 1.30
C TYR A 80 -3.17 13.12 2.60
N LEU A 81 -2.73 11.86 2.63
CA LEU A 81 -2.07 11.26 3.79
C LEU A 81 -0.70 11.93 4.05
N GLY A 82 0.11 12.10 3.02
CA GLY A 82 1.46 12.67 3.12
C GLY A 82 1.43 14.13 3.58
N ILE A 83 0.56 14.96 3.00
CA ILE A 83 0.39 16.36 3.41
C ILE A 83 -0.16 16.43 4.85
N GLY A 84 -1.10 15.54 5.19
CA GLY A 84 -1.61 15.43 6.57
C GLY A 84 -0.48 15.20 7.56
N MET A 85 0.40 14.24 7.31
CA MET A 85 1.54 13.92 8.16
C MET A 85 2.55 15.07 8.24
N ILE A 86 2.87 15.74 7.12
CA ILE A 86 3.78 16.89 7.10
C ILE A 86 3.22 18.05 7.94
N ARG A 87 1.94 18.35 7.79
CA ARG A 87 1.28 19.39 8.60
C ARG A 87 1.29 19.07 10.09
N GLU A 88 1.15 17.81 10.46
CA GLU A 88 1.19 17.36 11.85
C GLU A 88 2.61 17.39 12.42
N SER A 89 3.65 17.23 11.61
CA SER A 89 5.05 17.29 12.08
C SER A 89 5.43 18.64 12.74
N GLY A 90 4.69 19.69 12.44
CA GLY A 90 4.87 21.03 13.03
C GLY A 90 4.15 21.26 14.35
N LYS A 91 3.27 20.34 14.78
CA LYS A 91 2.46 20.47 16.00
C LYS A 91 3.10 19.78 17.20
N PRO A 92 2.78 20.20 18.46
CA PRO A 92 3.16 19.47 19.66
C PRO A 92 2.62 18.02 19.62
N GLU A 93 3.34 17.08 20.24
CA GLU A 93 3.00 15.64 20.22
C GLU A 93 1.57 15.31 20.72
N GLU A 94 0.97 16.18 21.51
CA GLU A 94 -0.38 16.00 22.07
C GLU A 94 -1.51 16.23 21.05
N ASP A 95 -1.24 16.96 19.96
CA ASP A 95 -2.23 17.37 18.95
C ASP A 95 -2.17 16.56 17.63
N HIS A 96 -1.39 15.47 17.57
CA HIS A 96 -1.23 14.68 16.34
C HIS A 96 -2.50 13.90 15.99
N LYS A 97 -3.13 14.27 14.86
CA LYS A 97 -4.33 13.59 14.32
C LYS A 97 -4.00 12.32 13.50
N PHE A 98 -2.77 12.19 12.97
CA PHE A 98 -2.34 11.00 12.26
C PHE A 98 -2.05 9.87 13.25
N ASN A 99 -3.05 9.02 13.44
CA ASN A 99 -2.97 7.92 14.38
C ASN A 99 -2.96 6.59 13.63
N PRO A 100 -1.82 5.85 13.58
CA PRO A 100 -1.76 4.53 12.95
C PRO A 100 -2.71 3.50 13.58
N ARG A 101 -3.26 3.79 14.76
CA ARG A 101 -4.26 2.96 15.44
C ARG A 101 -5.68 3.24 14.98
N SER A 102 -5.90 4.35 14.26
CA SER A 102 -7.22 4.70 13.73
C SER A 102 -7.59 3.78 12.58
N LEU A 103 -8.74 3.13 12.67
CA LEU A 103 -9.28 2.28 11.62
C LEU A 103 -9.41 3.05 10.29
N LYS A 104 -9.81 4.32 10.35
CA LYS A 104 -9.90 5.18 9.17
C LYS A 104 -8.56 5.32 8.47
N THR A 105 -7.48 5.57 9.23
CA THR A 105 -6.12 5.69 8.69
C THR A 105 -5.67 4.37 8.05
N GLN A 106 -5.91 3.24 8.71
CA GLN A 106 -5.55 1.91 8.22
C GLN A 106 -6.28 1.57 6.92
N LEU A 107 -7.58 1.85 6.84
CA LEU A 107 -8.38 1.63 5.63
C LEU A 107 -7.91 2.54 4.48
N LEU A 108 -7.69 3.84 4.73
CA LEU A 108 -7.19 4.75 3.71
C LEU A 108 -5.83 4.32 3.16
N GLN A 109 -4.92 3.88 4.04
CA GLN A 109 -3.62 3.35 3.62
C GLN A 109 -3.78 2.08 2.80
N SER A 110 -4.65 1.14 3.22
CA SER A 110 -4.88 -0.13 2.50
C SER A 110 -5.44 0.11 1.11
N VAL A 111 -6.39 1.02 0.95
CA VAL A 111 -6.92 1.40 -0.37
C VAL A 111 -5.84 2.05 -1.21
N ALA A 112 -5.13 3.04 -0.66
CA ALA A 112 -4.12 3.79 -1.39
C ALA A 112 -2.97 2.91 -1.92
N THR A 113 -2.52 1.92 -1.12
CA THR A 113 -1.43 1.00 -1.49
C THR A 113 -1.86 -0.16 -2.38
N SER A 114 -3.15 -0.35 -2.63
CA SER A 114 -3.65 -1.47 -3.42
C SER A 114 -4.27 -1.06 -4.78
N ILE A 115 -4.22 0.22 -5.12
CA ILE A 115 -4.79 0.70 -6.40
C ILE A 115 -3.97 0.18 -7.59
N ASP A 116 -2.65 0.08 -7.48
CA ASP A 116 -1.77 -0.51 -8.47
C ASP A 116 -2.09 -2.00 -8.74
N ALA A 117 -2.48 -2.72 -7.69
CA ALA A 117 -2.92 -4.11 -7.79
C ALA A 117 -4.19 -4.27 -8.65
N LEU A 118 -5.06 -3.25 -8.69
CA LEU A 118 -6.24 -3.25 -9.57
C LEU A 118 -5.81 -3.27 -11.05
N ALA A 119 -4.84 -2.45 -11.45
CA ALA A 119 -4.29 -2.45 -12.80
C ALA A 119 -3.65 -3.80 -13.17
N VAL A 120 -2.99 -4.46 -12.21
CA VAL A 120 -2.46 -5.81 -12.40
C VAL A 120 -3.57 -6.82 -12.70
N GLY A 121 -4.72 -6.72 -12.01
CA GLY A 121 -5.88 -7.58 -12.28
C GLY A 121 -6.43 -7.40 -13.70
N ILE A 122 -6.52 -6.16 -14.17
CA ILE A 122 -6.90 -5.84 -15.56
C ILE A 122 -5.89 -6.49 -16.52
N SER A 123 -4.59 -6.34 -16.27
CA SER A 123 -3.53 -6.92 -17.09
C SER A 123 -3.61 -8.44 -17.12
N MET A 124 -3.91 -9.10 -16.00
CA MET A 124 -4.11 -10.56 -15.94
C MET A 124 -5.28 -11.01 -16.84
N ALA A 125 -6.41 -10.30 -16.82
CA ALA A 125 -7.52 -10.60 -17.72
C ALA A 125 -7.10 -10.52 -19.19
N MET A 126 -6.25 -9.56 -19.55
CA MET A 126 -5.73 -9.41 -20.92
C MET A 126 -4.73 -10.50 -21.30
N MET A 127 -4.00 -11.05 -20.32
CA MET A 127 -3.05 -12.15 -20.51
C MET A 127 -3.71 -13.53 -20.63
N GLY A 128 -5.06 -13.60 -20.71
CA GLY A 128 -5.80 -14.85 -20.90
C GLY A 128 -6.13 -15.59 -19.60
N TYR A 129 -6.19 -14.88 -18.46
CA TYR A 129 -6.77 -15.43 -17.23
C TYR A 129 -8.30 -15.34 -17.32
N GLU A 130 -8.94 -16.38 -17.87
CA GLU A 130 -10.39 -16.40 -18.14
C GLU A 130 -11.21 -16.96 -16.97
N ARG A 131 -10.58 -17.75 -16.09
CA ARG A 131 -11.25 -18.45 -14.99
C ARG A 131 -10.74 -18.01 -13.64
N VAL A 132 -11.64 -17.94 -12.66
CA VAL A 132 -11.31 -17.59 -11.29
C VAL A 132 -10.26 -18.54 -10.68
N GLU A 133 -10.31 -19.81 -11.03
CA GLU A 133 -9.35 -20.81 -10.52
C GLU A 133 -7.90 -20.47 -10.89
N GLN A 134 -7.69 -19.85 -12.03
CA GLN A 134 -6.35 -19.43 -12.50
C GLN A 134 -5.82 -18.23 -11.69
N LEU A 135 -6.71 -17.41 -11.15
CA LEU A 135 -6.37 -16.26 -10.34
C LEU A 135 -6.06 -16.61 -8.88
N LEU A 136 -6.56 -17.74 -8.37
CA LEU A 136 -6.43 -18.09 -6.95
C LEU A 136 -4.97 -18.05 -6.47
N PHE A 137 -4.06 -18.67 -7.22
CA PHE A 137 -2.65 -18.69 -6.84
C PHE A 137 -2.01 -17.30 -6.87
N PRO A 138 -2.14 -16.47 -7.93
CA PRO A 138 -1.69 -15.08 -7.91
C PRO A 138 -2.27 -14.26 -6.75
N LEU A 139 -3.59 -14.28 -6.55
CA LEU A 139 -4.25 -13.49 -5.52
C LEU A 139 -3.79 -13.86 -4.12
N ILE A 140 -3.70 -15.16 -3.81
CA ILE A 140 -3.21 -15.65 -2.52
C ILE A 140 -1.75 -15.26 -2.31
N SER A 141 -0.90 -15.41 -3.34
CA SER A 141 0.52 -15.05 -3.28
C SER A 141 0.70 -13.55 -3.02
N ILE A 142 -0.04 -12.69 -3.70
CA ILE A 142 -0.01 -11.22 -3.50
C ILE A 142 -0.49 -10.87 -2.08
N GLY A 143 -1.61 -11.43 -1.64
CA GLY A 143 -2.16 -11.17 -0.30
C GLY A 143 -1.22 -11.60 0.82
N ILE A 144 -0.66 -12.82 0.75
CA ILE A 144 0.29 -13.34 1.75
C ILE A 144 1.59 -12.54 1.71
N GLY A 145 2.12 -12.24 0.52
CA GLY A 145 3.33 -11.44 0.35
C GLY A 145 3.19 -10.06 1.00
N SER A 146 2.07 -9.39 0.75
CA SER A 146 1.77 -8.07 1.33
C SER A 146 1.59 -8.13 2.85
N PHE A 147 0.91 -9.16 3.37
CA PHE A 147 0.79 -9.39 4.81
C PHE A 147 2.16 -9.57 5.48
N VAL A 148 2.98 -10.47 4.94
CA VAL A 148 4.30 -10.80 5.51
C VAL A 148 5.24 -9.60 5.46
N LEU A 149 5.35 -8.94 4.29
CA LEU A 149 6.19 -7.76 4.14
C LEU A 149 5.72 -6.59 5.01
N SER A 150 4.42 -6.40 5.17
CA SER A 150 3.89 -5.41 6.10
C SER A 150 4.29 -5.68 7.55
N MET A 151 4.20 -6.93 7.99
CA MET A 151 4.65 -7.31 9.34
C MET A 151 6.15 -7.06 9.54
N VAL A 152 6.97 -7.40 8.55
CA VAL A 152 8.42 -7.09 8.56
C VAL A 152 8.63 -5.57 8.61
N GLY A 153 7.91 -4.80 7.80
CA GLY A 153 7.94 -3.34 7.78
C GLY A 153 7.62 -2.72 9.15
N PHE A 154 6.56 -3.17 9.81
CA PHE A 154 6.22 -2.73 11.16
C PHE A 154 7.34 -3.01 12.17
N VAL A 155 7.89 -4.24 12.17
CA VAL A 155 8.96 -4.62 13.10
C VAL A 155 10.20 -3.76 12.87
N LEU A 156 10.60 -3.56 11.62
CA LEU A 156 11.72 -2.70 11.26
C LEU A 156 11.48 -1.24 11.67
N GLY A 157 10.30 -0.69 11.38
CA GLY A 157 9.92 0.66 11.75
C GLY A 157 9.98 0.89 13.27
N ILE A 158 9.46 -0.05 14.06
CA ILE A 158 9.52 0.03 15.53
C ILE A 158 10.96 -0.09 16.04
N ARG A 159 11.75 -1.02 15.48
CA ARG A 159 13.13 -1.26 15.93
C ARG A 159 14.06 -0.09 15.63
N PHE A 160 13.99 0.45 14.44
CA PHE A 160 14.83 1.57 14.00
C PHE A 160 14.23 2.95 14.28
N GLY A 161 12.95 3.02 14.58
CA GLY A 161 12.25 4.28 14.83
C GLY A 161 12.79 5.10 15.99
N HIS A 162 13.42 4.47 16.98
CA HIS A 162 14.09 5.17 18.08
C HIS A 162 15.30 5.99 17.60
N SER A 163 16.08 5.45 16.68
CA SER A 163 17.26 6.14 16.10
C SER A 163 16.85 7.25 15.14
N ILE A 164 15.79 7.01 14.36
CA ILE A 164 15.23 7.97 13.41
C ILE A 164 14.63 9.17 14.17
N ARG A 165 13.93 8.93 15.27
CA ARG A 165 13.24 9.95 16.07
C ARG A 165 14.17 10.95 16.74
N LYS A 166 15.39 10.50 17.13
CA LYS A 166 16.40 11.41 17.71
C LYS A 166 16.92 12.46 16.73
N ARG A 167 16.85 12.19 15.42
CA ARG A 167 17.41 13.07 14.38
C ARG A 167 16.37 13.72 13.46
N LEU A 168 15.22 13.08 13.26
CA LEU A 168 14.24 13.48 12.26
C LEU A 168 12.82 13.26 12.82
N LYS A 169 11.90 14.17 12.47
CA LYS A 169 10.47 14.03 12.82
C LYS A 169 9.86 12.89 12.00
N PRO A 170 9.35 11.80 12.61
CA PRO A 170 8.85 10.63 11.87
C PRO A 170 7.67 10.98 10.95
N GLU A 171 6.84 11.91 11.36
CA GLU A 171 5.69 12.41 10.60
C GLU A 171 6.14 13.12 9.33
N LEU A 172 7.22 13.90 9.41
CA LEU A 172 7.79 14.59 8.26
C LEU A 172 8.38 13.60 7.27
N LEU A 173 9.16 12.61 7.75
CA LEU A 173 9.73 11.58 6.90
C LEU A 173 8.66 10.73 6.23
N GLY A 174 7.67 10.27 7.00
CA GLY A 174 6.57 9.48 6.47
C GLY A 174 5.77 10.23 5.42
N GLY A 175 5.44 11.50 5.69
CA GLY A 175 4.76 12.36 4.74
C GLY A 175 5.54 12.57 3.43
N ILE A 176 6.85 12.79 3.53
CA ILE A 176 7.73 12.93 2.35
C ILE A 176 7.77 11.62 1.54
N ILE A 177 7.93 10.46 2.21
CA ILE A 177 7.95 9.15 1.54
C ILE A 177 6.63 8.91 0.79
N LEU A 178 5.48 9.16 1.43
CA LEU A 178 4.17 9.00 0.79
C LEU A 178 3.99 9.93 -0.42
N LEU A 179 4.46 11.18 -0.33
CA LEU A 179 4.45 12.09 -1.48
C LEU A 179 5.35 11.63 -2.60
N ILE A 180 6.55 11.13 -2.29
CA ILE A 180 7.48 10.59 -3.32
C ILE A 180 6.86 9.38 -4.02
N ILE A 181 6.24 8.47 -3.28
CA ILE A 181 5.56 7.30 -3.85
C ILE A 181 4.39 7.75 -4.74
N GLY A 182 3.54 8.65 -4.24
CA GLY A 182 2.43 9.18 -5.03
C GLY A 182 2.88 9.88 -6.31
N PHE A 183 3.94 10.70 -6.23
CA PHE A 183 4.51 11.38 -7.39
C PHE A 183 5.14 10.41 -8.39
N LYS A 184 5.80 9.36 -7.90
CA LYS A 184 6.38 8.30 -8.75
C LYS A 184 5.27 7.59 -9.54
N ILE A 185 4.17 7.22 -8.89
CA ILE A 185 3.03 6.57 -9.55
C ILE A 185 2.49 7.46 -10.66
N LEU A 186 2.25 8.74 -10.36
CA LEU A 186 1.75 9.71 -11.33
C LEU A 186 2.70 9.91 -12.53
N LEU A 187 4.00 10.06 -12.26
CA LEU A 187 5.00 10.25 -13.32
C LEU A 187 5.13 9.02 -14.23
N THR A 188 5.14 7.82 -13.64
CA THR A 188 5.24 6.58 -14.42
C THR A 188 4.08 6.46 -15.41
N HIS A 189 2.89 6.93 -15.04
CA HIS A 189 1.74 6.92 -15.94
C HIS A 189 1.81 8.03 -17.02
N LEU A 190 2.31 9.22 -16.68
CA LEU A 190 2.39 10.34 -17.64
C LEU A 190 3.52 10.17 -18.66
N MET A 191 4.54 9.38 -18.34
CA MET A 191 5.73 9.18 -19.20
C MET A 191 5.73 7.85 -19.97
N GLY A 192 4.81 6.93 -19.70
CA GLY A 192 4.62 5.64 -20.39
C GLY A 192 3.47 5.68 -21.33
#